data_ba178a204e157c90fca5ee3f92c84af4
#
_entry.id   ba178a204e157c90fca5ee3f92c84af4
#
_cell.length_a   1.000
_cell.length_b   1.000
_cell.length_c   1.000
_cell.angle_alpha   90.00
_cell.angle_beta   90.00
_cell.angle_gamma   90.00
#
_symmetry.space_group_name_H-M   'P 1'
#
loop_
_entity.id
_entity.type
_entity.pdbx_description
1 polymer ?
#
loop_
_entity_poly.entity_id
_entity_poly.type
_entity_poly.pdbx_seq_one_letter_code
_entity_poly.pdbx_strand_id
1 'polypeptide(L)'
;MKLFNHIIARFKPTFWNIETSTSNYQILFDYRKFWLFSILLRVTISVVPLVIFLIINFSLAHTALRNENKLRTVRITSNTKRTISYFLEERLNALKFILKETEFERIKNPVGLSSILQNLKMGFGGFADLGLIDESGVQINYAGPFDLLGKNYREQKWFMECVNTGSYISDVFLGYRKLPHMIIALKWPMQNGSFYVLRSTLDIKNFIRILFSLELSRKSDAFLCNREGLLQTPSKYYGKILERIDLPIPEYSPHSEVIETMDKTGIPILIGYAYIENSPYILMLVKQSKEIMIGWYSLRNEMIWFFSTCIIVTIIAALSISTFMVNKIYNADQTRLQAMERLESSSRLISIGRLAAGIAHEINNPLAVINENAGLIKDLFALKKEYKADQRLMELIDDVLESVERCGETTKQLLGFARHFEPTIQPLQMNKVISEVLSFLRKEASYRNISINIDIPEDFPVIYSDHGSLQQIFFNLINNSFQAMNEGGRLDVLVAKKDERYIAVSIKDSGCGISQEDQKNIFEPFFTTKTMKGGTGLGLSIIHGLVRKLKGNISVSSKIGEGATFTVTLPIKHEGDI
;
A
#
# COMPACT_ATOMS: atom_id res chain seq x y z
N MET A 1 -15.53 2.34 -16.32
CA MET A 1 -15.83 0.93 -16.12
C MET A 1 -14.77 -0.01 -16.73
N LYS A 2 -14.37 0.11 -18.01
CA LYS A 2 -13.31 -0.76 -18.62
C LYS A 2 -11.93 -0.65 -17.94
N LEU A 3 -11.50 0.56 -17.52
CA LEU A 3 -10.23 0.77 -16.81
C LEU A 3 -10.24 0.12 -15.42
N PHE A 4 -11.36 0.19 -14.72
CA PHE A 4 -11.55 -0.40 -13.39
C PHE A 4 -11.51 -1.93 -13.44
N ASN A 5 -12.13 -2.55 -14.47
CA ASN A 5 -12.06 -4.00 -14.70
C ASN A 5 -10.65 -4.46 -15.10
N HIS A 6 -9.87 -3.63 -15.80
CA HIS A 6 -8.48 -3.94 -16.15
C HIS A 6 -7.55 -3.89 -14.94
N ILE A 7 -7.79 -2.94 -14.03
CA ILE A 7 -7.07 -2.83 -12.76
C ILE A 7 -7.39 -4.02 -11.85
N ILE A 8 -8.68 -4.38 -11.71
CA ILE A 8 -9.11 -5.55 -10.91
C ILE A 8 -8.53 -6.85 -11.49
N ALA A 9 -8.51 -7.01 -12.82
CA ALA A 9 -7.92 -8.19 -13.46
C ALA A 9 -6.40 -8.32 -13.19
N ARG A 10 -5.69 -7.20 -13.06
CA ARG A 10 -4.24 -7.17 -12.75
C ARG A 10 -3.94 -7.48 -11.27
N PHE A 11 -4.91 -7.24 -10.38
CA PHE A 11 -4.81 -7.56 -8.95
C PHE A 11 -5.47 -8.89 -8.57
N LYS A 12 -6.06 -9.60 -9.55
CA LYS A 12 -6.67 -10.90 -9.29
C LYS A 12 -5.57 -11.94 -9.06
N PRO A 13 -5.45 -12.50 -7.86
CA PRO A 13 -4.39 -13.46 -7.56
C PRO A 13 -4.51 -14.71 -8.45
N THR A 14 -3.39 -15.32 -8.81
CA THR A 14 -3.33 -16.53 -9.64
C THR A 14 -4.13 -17.69 -9.05
N PHE A 15 -4.20 -17.77 -7.72
CA PHE A 15 -4.96 -18.80 -6.98
C PHE A 15 -6.48 -18.54 -6.93
N TRP A 16 -6.99 -17.43 -7.48
CA TRP A 16 -8.42 -17.09 -7.35
C TRP A 16 -9.34 -17.94 -8.22
N ASN A 17 -8.88 -18.38 -9.39
CA ASN A 17 -9.66 -19.13 -10.37
C ASN A 17 -9.64 -20.65 -10.16
N ILE A 18 -9.01 -21.13 -9.10
CA ILE A 18 -8.99 -22.57 -8.83
C ILE A 18 -10.33 -22.94 -8.22
N GLU A 19 -11.21 -23.47 -9.07
CA GLU A 19 -12.33 -24.28 -8.62
C GLU A 19 -11.75 -25.45 -7.84
N THR A 20 -12.31 -25.74 -6.69
CA THR A 20 -11.99 -26.90 -5.85
C THR A 20 -12.43 -28.20 -6.56
N SER A 21 -11.91 -28.43 -7.77
CA SER A 21 -12.16 -29.64 -8.55
C SER A 21 -11.07 -30.65 -8.27
N THR A 22 -11.43 -31.62 -7.42
CA THR A 22 -11.04 -33.03 -7.53
C THR A 22 -9.57 -33.33 -7.81
N SER A 23 -8.68 -33.11 -6.84
CA SER A 23 -7.55 -34.01 -6.64
C SER A 23 -7.55 -34.44 -5.18
N ASN A 24 -7.28 -35.74 -4.94
CA ASN A 24 -7.34 -36.45 -3.65
C ASN A 24 -6.33 -35.95 -2.58
N TYR A 25 -5.68 -34.82 -2.82
CA TYR A 25 -4.86 -34.14 -1.84
C TYR A 25 -5.66 -32.96 -1.29
N GLN A 26 -6.14 -33.09 -0.06
CA GLN A 26 -6.73 -32.00 0.70
C GLN A 26 -5.79 -30.79 0.63
N ILE A 27 -6.24 -29.71 -0.05
CA ILE A 27 -5.60 -28.40 0.03
C ILE A 27 -5.76 -27.96 1.49
N LEU A 28 -4.78 -28.26 2.33
CA LEU A 28 -4.74 -27.94 3.76
C LEU A 28 -4.73 -26.43 4.01
N PHE A 29 -4.51 -25.59 2.98
CA PHE A 29 -4.31 -24.17 3.14
C PHE A 29 -5.25 -23.36 2.26
N ASP A 30 -6.15 -22.61 2.89
CA ASP A 30 -7.09 -21.71 2.20
C ASP A 30 -6.40 -20.37 1.87
N TYR A 31 -5.77 -20.29 0.72
CA TYR A 31 -5.06 -19.09 0.25
C TYR A 31 -5.94 -17.85 0.20
N ARG A 32 -7.26 -17.98 -0.06
CA ARG A 32 -8.20 -16.86 -0.11
C ARG A 32 -8.42 -16.26 1.27
N LYS A 33 -8.66 -17.11 2.28
CA LYS A 33 -8.80 -16.65 3.67
C LYS A 33 -7.51 -16.04 4.19
N PHE A 34 -6.37 -16.66 3.90
CA PHE A 34 -5.07 -16.13 4.30
C PHE A 34 -4.76 -14.78 3.64
N TRP A 35 -5.08 -14.61 2.37
CA TRP A 35 -4.92 -13.35 1.65
C TRP A 35 -5.78 -12.24 2.27
N LEU A 36 -7.08 -12.50 2.50
CA LEU A 36 -8.00 -11.55 3.15
C LEU A 36 -7.52 -11.19 4.56
N PHE A 37 -7.13 -12.19 5.36
CA PHE A 37 -6.61 -11.95 6.71
C PHE A 37 -5.32 -11.11 6.68
N SER A 38 -4.41 -11.41 5.76
CA SER A 38 -3.15 -10.66 5.58
C SER A 38 -3.39 -9.20 5.20
N ILE A 39 -4.37 -8.92 4.33
CA ILE A 39 -4.76 -7.55 3.99
C ILE A 39 -5.38 -6.86 5.19
N LEU A 40 -6.39 -7.49 5.81
CA LEU A 40 -7.10 -6.91 6.95
C LEU A 40 -6.13 -6.55 8.08
N LEU A 41 -5.24 -7.47 8.42
CA LEU A 41 -4.24 -7.26 9.48
C LEU A 41 -3.33 -6.07 9.16
N ARG A 42 -2.79 -5.99 7.95
CA ARG A 42 -1.90 -4.90 7.54
C ARG A 42 -2.60 -3.56 7.47
N VAL A 43 -3.81 -3.54 6.91
CA VAL A 43 -4.62 -2.32 6.84
C VAL A 43 -4.96 -1.85 8.25
N THR A 44 -5.38 -2.75 9.14
CA THR A 44 -5.72 -2.38 10.53
C THR A 44 -4.52 -1.82 11.27
N ILE A 45 -3.36 -2.49 11.23
CA ILE A 45 -2.14 -2.05 11.91
C ILE A 45 -1.66 -0.69 11.40
N SER A 46 -1.85 -0.39 10.11
CA SER A 46 -1.35 0.86 9.53
C SER A 46 -2.37 1.99 9.58
N VAL A 47 -3.65 1.73 9.35
CA VAL A 47 -4.69 2.76 9.25
C VAL A 47 -5.19 3.21 10.63
N VAL A 48 -5.33 2.29 11.59
CA VAL A 48 -5.83 2.64 12.93
C VAL A 48 -4.96 3.68 13.63
N PRO A 49 -3.62 3.53 13.72
CA PRO A 49 -2.76 4.58 14.30
C PRO A 49 -2.85 5.90 13.54
N LEU A 50 -2.96 5.85 12.20
CA LEU A 50 -3.07 7.04 11.37
C LEU A 50 -4.36 7.81 11.65
N VAL A 51 -5.49 7.11 11.83
CA VAL A 51 -6.78 7.71 12.17
C VAL A 51 -6.74 8.30 13.58
N ILE A 52 -6.16 7.59 14.55
CA ILE A 52 -5.99 8.10 15.91
C ILE A 52 -5.13 9.37 15.89
N PHE A 53 -4.03 9.35 15.17
CA PHE A 53 -3.15 10.52 15.01
C PHE A 53 -3.88 11.69 14.35
N LEU A 54 -4.71 11.44 13.33
CA LEU A 54 -5.55 12.47 12.70
C LEU A 54 -6.49 13.11 13.72
N ILE A 55 -7.20 12.31 14.52
CA ILE A 55 -8.15 12.80 15.52
C ILE A 55 -7.44 13.65 16.59
N ILE A 56 -6.28 13.19 17.07
CA ILE A 56 -5.49 13.92 18.07
C ILE A 56 -5.01 15.26 17.49
N ASN A 57 -4.40 15.25 16.31
CA ASN A 57 -3.93 16.49 15.67
C ASN A 57 -5.06 17.46 15.36
N PHE A 58 -6.21 16.94 14.91
CA PHE A 58 -7.40 17.75 14.66
C PHE A 58 -7.86 18.45 15.94
N SER A 59 -7.97 17.73 17.05
CA SER A 59 -8.36 18.28 18.35
C SER A 59 -7.33 19.30 18.87
N LEU A 60 -6.04 18.97 18.76
CA LEU A 60 -4.94 19.83 19.24
C LEU A 60 -4.89 21.14 18.44
N ALA A 61 -4.93 21.07 17.10
CA ALA A 61 -4.89 22.25 16.24
C ALA A 61 -6.11 23.15 16.43
N HIS A 62 -7.31 22.55 16.58
CA HIS A 62 -8.53 23.30 16.87
C HIS A 62 -8.41 24.08 18.20
N THR A 63 -7.94 23.40 19.27
CA THR A 63 -7.78 24.01 20.58
C THR A 63 -6.68 25.09 20.57
N ALA A 64 -5.57 24.85 19.89
CA ALA A 64 -4.47 25.82 19.77
C ALA A 64 -4.93 27.11 19.07
N LEU A 65 -5.63 27.01 17.94
CA LEU A 65 -6.17 28.16 17.21
C LEU A 65 -7.19 28.94 18.04
N ARG A 66 -8.05 28.24 18.76
CA ARG A 66 -9.02 28.88 19.65
C ARG A 66 -8.34 29.68 20.77
N ASN A 67 -7.33 29.09 21.42
CA ASN A 67 -6.57 29.74 22.48
C ASN A 67 -5.75 30.94 21.93
N GLU A 68 -5.11 30.80 20.78
CA GLU A 68 -4.37 31.87 20.13
C GLU A 68 -5.29 33.07 19.85
N ASN A 69 -6.47 32.83 19.31
CA ASN A 69 -7.44 33.91 19.05
C ASN A 69 -7.94 34.59 20.33
N LYS A 70 -8.17 33.84 21.42
CA LYS A 70 -8.48 34.41 22.74
C LYS A 70 -7.35 35.32 23.20
N LEU A 71 -6.11 34.83 23.21
CA LEU A 71 -4.95 35.60 23.64
C LEU A 71 -4.72 36.87 22.79
N ARG A 72 -4.87 36.73 21.47
CA ARG A 72 -4.80 37.86 20.55
C ARG A 72 -5.88 38.91 20.86
N THR A 73 -7.10 38.49 21.16
CA THR A 73 -8.21 39.38 21.52
C THR A 73 -7.95 40.08 22.83
N VAL A 74 -7.50 39.35 23.89
CA VAL A 74 -7.07 39.96 25.17
C VAL A 74 -6.00 41.01 24.95
N ARG A 75 -4.97 40.70 24.15
CA ARG A 75 -3.85 41.63 23.87
C ARG A 75 -4.32 42.90 23.18
N ILE A 76 -5.19 42.81 22.16
CA ILE A 76 -5.76 43.96 21.47
C ILE A 76 -6.57 44.77 22.45
N THR A 77 -7.48 44.17 23.21
CA THR A 77 -8.33 44.83 24.20
C THR A 77 -7.50 45.54 25.28
N SER A 78 -6.44 44.87 25.80
CA SER A 78 -5.58 45.45 26.81
C SER A 78 -4.78 46.67 26.29
N ASN A 79 -4.22 46.54 25.08
CA ASN A 79 -3.49 47.67 24.48
C ASN A 79 -4.44 48.86 24.22
N THR A 80 -5.65 48.58 23.72
CA THR A 80 -6.64 49.64 23.47
C THR A 80 -7.13 50.26 24.78
N LYS A 81 -7.38 49.44 25.85
CA LYS A 81 -7.65 49.96 27.22
C LYS A 81 -6.60 50.96 27.63
N ARG A 82 -5.31 50.56 27.52
CA ARG A 82 -4.19 51.41 27.91
C ARG A 82 -4.17 52.74 27.13
N THR A 83 -4.39 52.69 25.82
CA THR A 83 -4.41 53.88 24.97
C THR A 83 -5.51 54.82 25.39
N ILE A 84 -6.73 54.30 25.64
CA ILE A 84 -7.89 55.09 26.05
C ILE A 84 -7.70 55.68 27.47
N SER A 85 -7.23 54.83 28.41
CA SER A 85 -6.94 55.28 29.78
C SER A 85 -5.90 56.41 29.80
N TYR A 86 -4.79 56.24 29.07
CA TYR A 86 -3.75 57.26 28.94
C TYR A 86 -4.30 58.57 28.34
N PHE A 87 -5.12 58.45 27.27
CA PHE A 87 -5.78 59.62 26.66
C PHE A 87 -6.64 60.41 27.67
N LEU A 88 -7.45 59.71 28.46
CA LEU A 88 -8.32 60.33 29.47
C LEU A 88 -7.51 60.93 30.64
N GLU A 89 -6.53 60.20 31.14
CA GLU A 89 -5.69 60.60 32.25
C GLU A 89 -4.83 61.85 31.90
N GLU A 90 -4.28 61.87 30.69
CA GLU A 90 -3.50 63.00 30.20
C GLU A 90 -4.36 64.28 30.16
N ARG A 91 -5.63 64.22 29.67
CA ARG A 91 -6.53 65.39 29.65
C ARG A 91 -6.97 65.83 31.04
N LEU A 92 -7.24 64.83 31.91
CA LEU A 92 -7.55 65.13 33.31
C LEU A 92 -6.38 65.84 34.00
N ASN A 93 -5.16 65.32 33.80
CA ASN A 93 -3.97 65.92 34.39
C ASN A 93 -3.62 67.28 33.80
N ALA A 94 -3.88 67.52 32.50
CA ALA A 94 -3.75 68.85 31.89
C ALA A 94 -4.67 69.86 32.56
N LEU A 95 -5.93 69.48 32.82
CA LEU A 95 -6.87 70.36 33.54
C LEU A 95 -6.47 70.59 35.01
N LYS A 96 -5.97 69.54 35.70
CA LYS A 96 -5.42 69.65 37.05
C LYS A 96 -4.22 70.61 37.13
N PHE A 97 -3.34 70.53 36.13
CA PHE A 97 -2.20 71.44 36.02
C PHE A 97 -2.63 72.89 35.87
N ILE A 98 -3.65 73.16 35.01
CA ILE A 98 -4.20 74.51 34.83
C ILE A 98 -4.76 75.06 36.15
N LEU A 99 -5.55 74.26 36.89
CA LEU A 99 -6.09 74.67 38.17
C LEU A 99 -5.05 75.01 39.22
N LYS A 100 -3.87 74.31 39.16
CA LYS A 100 -2.78 74.51 40.09
C LYS A 100 -1.90 75.73 39.77
N GLU A 101 -1.59 75.90 38.49
CA GLU A 101 -0.60 76.89 38.01
C GLU A 101 -1.22 78.21 37.50
N THR A 102 -2.54 78.27 37.37
CA THR A 102 -3.21 79.49 36.82
C THR A 102 -3.99 80.19 37.89
N GLU A 103 -3.76 81.49 37.99
CA GLU A 103 -4.51 82.33 38.91
C GLU A 103 -6.02 82.34 38.55
N PHE A 104 -6.87 82.38 39.59
CA PHE A 104 -8.34 82.36 39.44
C PHE A 104 -8.87 83.48 38.55
N GLU A 105 -8.38 84.70 38.72
CA GLU A 105 -8.83 85.87 37.93
C GLU A 105 -8.59 85.70 36.43
N ARG A 106 -7.55 84.99 36.03
CA ARG A 106 -7.25 84.65 34.63
C ARG A 106 -8.29 83.67 34.04
N ILE A 107 -8.72 82.71 34.82
CA ILE A 107 -9.70 81.70 34.40
C ILE A 107 -11.12 82.35 34.39
N LYS A 108 -11.40 83.28 35.28
CA LYS A 108 -12.64 84.07 35.35
C LYS A 108 -12.75 85.10 34.23
N ASN A 109 -11.64 85.50 33.63
CA ASN A 109 -11.62 86.45 32.52
C ASN A 109 -11.88 85.64 31.18
N PRO A 110 -12.86 86.14 30.35
CA PRO A 110 -13.18 85.44 29.07
C PRO A 110 -12.00 85.36 28.12
N VAL A 111 -11.14 86.32 28.00
CA VAL A 111 -9.95 86.33 27.14
C VAL A 111 -8.92 85.34 27.69
N GLY A 112 -8.73 85.28 29.00
CA GLY A 112 -7.86 84.37 29.67
C GLY A 112 -8.28 82.90 29.48
N LEU A 113 -9.58 82.64 29.67
CA LEU A 113 -10.13 81.31 29.49
C LEU A 113 -10.02 80.81 28.00
N SER A 114 -10.25 81.73 27.04
CA SER A 114 -10.11 81.45 25.60
C SER A 114 -8.65 81.14 25.25
N SER A 115 -7.68 81.87 25.79
CA SER A 115 -6.27 81.62 25.59
C SER A 115 -5.83 80.22 26.18
N ILE A 116 -6.34 79.87 27.37
CA ILE A 116 -6.10 78.59 28.02
C ILE A 116 -6.66 77.47 27.13
N LEU A 117 -7.89 77.60 26.63
CA LEU A 117 -8.47 76.61 25.73
C LEU A 117 -7.63 76.40 24.45
N GLN A 118 -7.14 77.49 23.86
CA GLN A 118 -6.30 77.44 22.67
C GLN A 118 -4.99 76.70 22.96
N ASN A 119 -4.35 76.97 24.09
CA ASN A 119 -3.13 76.22 24.52
C ASN A 119 -3.40 74.71 24.75
N LEU A 120 -4.54 74.36 25.39
CA LEU A 120 -4.96 72.99 25.56
C LEU A 120 -5.19 72.27 24.23
N LYS A 121 -5.80 73.00 23.27
CA LYS A 121 -6.02 72.42 21.91
C LYS A 121 -4.71 72.21 21.18
N MET A 122 -3.77 73.16 21.27
CA MET A 122 -2.47 73.02 20.60
C MET A 122 -1.56 71.96 21.26
N GLY A 123 -1.51 71.93 22.59
CA GLY A 123 -0.60 71.05 23.33
C GLY A 123 -1.10 69.61 23.41
N PHE A 124 -2.36 69.40 23.64
CA PHE A 124 -2.90 68.05 23.93
C PHE A 124 -3.93 67.59 22.90
N GLY A 125 -4.58 68.47 22.20
CA GLY A 125 -5.70 68.16 21.30
C GLY A 125 -6.95 67.59 22.01
N GLY A 126 -8.05 67.42 21.30
CA GLY A 126 -9.25 66.74 21.80
C GLY A 126 -10.15 67.58 22.73
N PHE A 127 -9.74 68.77 23.17
CA PHE A 127 -10.56 69.66 23.94
C PHE A 127 -11.47 70.46 22.97
N ALA A 128 -12.80 70.46 23.20
CA ALA A 128 -13.74 71.18 22.40
C ALA A 128 -14.04 72.56 22.98
N ASP A 129 -14.19 72.68 24.28
CA ASP A 129 -14.47 73.94 25.02
C ASP A 129 -13.96 73.83 26.47
N LEU A 130 -14.08 74.95 27.16
CA LEU A 130 -13.77 75.09 28.58
C LEU A 130 -14.79 75.99 29.26
N GLY A 131 -15.26 75.60 30.44
CA GLY A 131 -16.24 76.37 31.21
C GLY A 131 -15.97 76.38 32.67
N LEU A 132 -16.18 77.52 33.31
CA LEU A 132 -16.07 77.70 34.76
C LEU A 132 -17.50 77.83 35.31
N ILE A 133 -17.82 77.01 36.32
CA ILE A 133 -19.10 76.87 36.97
C ILE A 133 -18.94 77.23 38.45
N ASP A 134 -19.83 77.97 39.01
CA ASP A 134 -19.83 78.30 40.43
C ASP A 134 -20.47 77.17 41.30
N GLU A 135 -20.48 77.37 42.61
CA GLU A 135 -21.04 76.43 43.59
C GLU A 135 -22.56 76.24 43.47
N SER A 136 -23.25 77.24 42.85
CA SER A 136 -24.68 77.15 42.58
C SER A 136 -24.99 76.33 41.33
N GLY A 137 -23.97 75.91 40.57
CA GLY A 137 -24.08 75.18 39.33
C GLY A 137 -24.21 76.05 38.08
N VAL A 138 -24.11 77.44 38.21
CA VAL A 138 -24.22 78.32 37.11
C VAL A 138 -22.88 78.48 36.38
N GLN A 139 -22.87 78.36 35.07
CA GLN A 139 -21.69 78.64 34.26
C GLN A 139 -21.40 80.09 34.12
N ILE A 140 -20.39 80.58 34.84
CA ILE A 140 -20.04 82.01 34.95
C ILE A 140 -19.04 82.45 33.89
N ASN A 141 -18.28 81.51 33.28
CA ASN A 141 -17.41 81.83 32.17
C ASN A 141 -17.35 80.65 31.21
N TYR A 142 -17.20 80.95 29.90
CA TYR A 142 -17.18 79.96 28.86
C TYR A 142 -16.29 80.34 27.68
N ALA A 143 -15.52 79.42 27.22
CA ALA A 143 -14.73 79.47 25.99
C ALA A 143 -15.09 78.31 25.11
N GLY A 144 -15.68 78.54 23.97
CA GLY A 144 -16.07 77.50 23.02
C GLY A 144 -17.12 77.95 22.00
N PRO A 145 -17.55 77.02 21.12
CA PRO A 145 -18.43 77.40 19.97
C PRO A 145 -19.94 77.40 20.30
N PHE A 146 -20.34 77.19 21.57
CA PHE A 146 -21.74 77.04 21.94
C PHE A 146 -22.16 78.18 22.88
N ASP A 147 -23.43 78.55 22.91
CA ASP A 147 -23.97 79.49 23.87
C ASP A 147 -24.37 78.79 25.17
N LEU A 148 -23.40 78.72 26.08
CA LEU A 148 -23.55 78.00 27.37
C LEU A 148 -23.36 78.91 28.57
N LEU A 149 -23.07 80.14 28.42
CA LEU A 149 -22.97 81.13 29.49
C LEU A 149 -24.29 81.26 30.27
N GLY A 150 -24.28 81.25 31.59
CA GLY A 150 -25.46 81.32 32.44
C GLY A 150 -26.29 80.02 32.53
N LYS A 151 -25.92 78.95 31.85
CA LYS A 151 -26.62 77.66 32.01
C LYS A 151 -26.36 77.08 33.39
N ASN A 152 -27.38 76.44 33.98
CA ASN A 152 -27.27 75.78 35.29
C ASN A 152 -27.12 74.30 35.16
N TYR A 153 -26.08 73.74 35.79
CA TYR A 153 -25.72 72.32 35.72
C TYR A 153 -25.93 71.58 37.07
N ARG A 154 -26.54 72.28 38.09
CA ARG A 154 -26.67 71.72 39.45
C ARG A 154 -27.34 70.36 39.52
N GLU A 155 -28.34 70.08 38.67
CA GLU A 155 -29.06 68.82 38.60
C GLU A 155 -28.42 67.78 37.65
N GLN A 156 -27.35 68.17 36.97
CA GLN A 156 -26.65 67.24 36.10
C GLN A 156 -25.85 66.24 36.89
N LYS A 157 -26.01 64.95 36.59
CA LYS A 157 -25.31 63.82 37.28
C LYS A 157 -23.80 64.07 37.38
N TRP A 158 -23.19 64.47 36.28
CA TRP A 158 -21.76 64.69 36.20
C TRP A 158 -21.28 65.81 37.14
N PHE A 159 -22.08 66.84 37.36
CA PHE A 159 -21.77 67.99 38.25
C PHE A 159 -21.79 67.48 39.71
N MET A 160 -22.88 66.78 40.12
CA MET A 160 -23.02 66.22 41.47
C MET A 160 -21.89 65.27 41.80
N GLU A 161 -21.58 64.38 40.86
CA GLU A 161 -20.47 63.44 41.03
C GLU A 161 -19.11 64.14 41.15
N CYS A 162 -18.86 65.16 40.33
CA CYS A 162 -17.62 65.96 40.40
C CYS A 162 -17.49 66.68 41.76
N VAL A 163 -18.58 67.25 42.28
CA VAL A 163 -18.58 67.93 43.59
C VAL A 163 -18.22 66.92 44.72
N ASN A 164 -18.74 65.69 44.62
CA ASN A 164 -18.53 64.63 45.63
C ASN A 164 -17.13 64.01 45.56
N THR A 165 -16.65 63.71 44.35
CA THR A 165 -15.39 62.97 44.15
C THR A 165 -14.18 63.84 43.85
N GLY A 166 -14.38 65.16 43.65
CA GLY A 166 -13.32 66.11 43.30
C GLY A 166 -12.97 66.14 41.78
N SER A 167 -13.15 65.05 41.07
CA SER A 167 -12.98 64.96 39.60
C SER A 167 -13.90 63.91 39.01
N TYR A 168 -14.43 64.16 37.84
CA TYR A 168 -15.35 63.25 37.18
C TYR A 168 -15.22 63.23 35.65
N ILE A 169 -15.27 62.08 35.09
CA ILE A 169 -15.39 61.85 33.63
C ILE A 169 -16.80 61.35 33.36
N SER A 170 -17.56 62.06 32.59
CA SER A 170 -18.96 61.74 32.36
C SER A 170 -19.16 60.65 31.31
N ASP A 171 -20.33 59.99 31.36
CA ASP A 171 -20.90 59.33 30.19
C ASP A 171 -21.06 60.32 29.03
N VAL A 172 -21.20 59.79 27.81
CA VAL A 172 -21.66 60.58 26.66
C VAL A 172 -23.14 60.85 26.81
N PHE A 173 -23.53 62.11 26.66
CA PHE A 173 -24.91 62.57 26.78
C PHE A 173 -25.20 63.76 25.84
N LEU A 174 -26.45 64.13 25.65
CA LEU A 174 -26.82 65.19 24.75
C LEU A 174 -26.71 66.62 25.37
N GLY A 175 -27.06 66.77 26.62
CA GLY A 175 -27.00 67.99 27.38
C GLY A 175 -27.60 69.23 26.64
N TYR A 176 -27.22 70.44 27.04
CA TYR A 176 -27.68 71.68 26.43
C TYR A 176 -27.22 71.83 24.96
N ARG A 177 -26.21 71.09 24.52
CA ARG A 177 -25.73 71.19 23.12
C ARG A 177 -26.59 70.41 22.14
N LYS A 178 -27.43 69.50 22.62
CA LYS A 178 -28.21 68.55 21.79
C LYS A 178 -27.38 67.68 20.85
N LEU A 179 -26.10 67.56 21.16
CA LEU A 179 -25.14 66.71 20.44
C LEU A 179 -24.45 65.80 21.43
N PRO A 180 -24.15 64.52 21.05
CA PRO A 180 -23.44 63.62 21.91
C PRO A 180 -22.05 64.19 22.27
N HIS A 181 -21.76 64.30 23.57
CA HIS A 181 -20.48 64.75 24.08
C HIS A 181 -20.20 64.20 25.47
N MET A 182 -18.95 64.17 25.84
CA MET A 182 -18.47 63.78 27.17
C MET A 182 -17.77 64.95 27.82
N ILE A 183 -17.77 64.97 29.13
CA ILE A 183 -17.19 66.07 29.93
C ILE A 183 -16.14 65.47 30.88
N ILE A 184 -15.02 66.20 31.05
CA ILE A 184 -14.12 66.09 32.21
C ILE A 184 -14.38 67.29 33.07
N ALA A 185 -14.66 67.10 34.36
CA ALA A 185 -14.90 68.12 35.34
C ALA A 185 -13.99 67.98 36.55
N LEU A 186 -13.54 69.12 37.08
CA LEU A 186 -12.67 69.19 38.24
C LEU A 186 -13.24 70.22 39.21
N LYS A 187 -13.35 69.81 40.49
CA LYS A 187 -13.69 70.72 41.59
C LYS A 187 -12.44 71.50 41.99
N TRP A 188 -12.63 72.81 42.05
CA TRP A 188 -11.57 73.70 42.47
C TRP A 188 -11.98 74.40 43.80
N PRO A 189 -11.49 73.91 44.94
CA PRO A 189 -11.76 74.46 46.24
C PRO A 189 -11.05 75.78 46.40
N MET A 190 -11.72 76.77 46.98
CA MET A 190 -11.21 78.09 47.31
C MET A 190 -10.90 78.24 48.81
N GLN A 191 -10.03 79.18 49.16
CA GLN A 191 -9.59 79.38 50.56
C GLN A 191 -10.75 79.81 51.48
N ASN A 192 -11.80 80.45 50.92
CA ASN A 192 -12.98 80.92 51.66
C ASN A 192 -14.06 79.86 51.89
N GLY A 193 -13.77 78.58 51.54
CA GLY A 193 -14.68 77.46 51.68
C GLY A 193 -15.65 77.23 50.51
N SER A 194 -15.73 78.22 49.57
CA SER A 194 -16.48 78.02 48.34
C SER A 194 -15.73 77.17 47.34
N PHE A 195 -16.35 76.77 46.26
CA PHE A 195 -15.69 76.02 45.19
C PHE A 195 -16.21 76.40 43.82
N TYR A 196 -15.37 76.15 42.82
CA TYR A 196 -15.78 76.24 41.43
C TYR A 196 -15.54 74.91 40.78
N VAL A 197 -16.22 74.69 39.64
CA VAL A 197 -15.97 73.47 38.80
C VAL A 197 -15.47 73.93 37.44
N LEU A 198 -14.24 73.52 37.13
CA LEU A 198 -13.69 73.66 35.79
C LEU A 198 -14.12 72.47 35.00
N ARG A 199 -14.86 72.64 33.94
CA ARG A 199 -15.26 71.60 33.04
C ARG A 199 -14.71 71.80 31.66
N SER A 200 -14.42 70.69 30.98
CA SER A 200 -14.12 70.70 29.55
C SER A 200 -14.80 69.54 28.84
N THR A 201 -15.24 69.84 27.63
CA THR A 201 -15.78 68.81 26.77
C THR A 201 -14.67 68.21 25.92
N LEU A 202 -14.65 66.90 25.84
CA LEU A 202 -13.76 66.20 24.95
C LEU A 202 -14.51 65.78 23.67
N ASP A 203 -13.78 65.82 22.54
CA ASP A 203 -14.30 65.38 21.26
C ASP A 203 -14.25 63.87 21.15
N ILE A 204 -15.41 63.22 21.05
CA ILE A 204 -15.60 61.79 20.90
C ILE A 204 -14.90 61.25 19.65
N LYS A 205 -14.64 62.09 18.65
CA LYS A 205 -13.93 61.68 17.43
C LYS A 205 -12.58 61.07 17.68
N ASN A 206 -11.93 61.42 18.76
CA ASN A 206 -10.65 60.81 19.12
C ASN A 206 -10.78 59.33 19.54
N PHE A 207 -11.82 58.96 20.29
CA PHE A 207 -12.11 57.56 20.60
C PHE A 207 -12.48 56.79 19.35
N ILE A 208 -13.33 57.38 18.51
CA ILE A 208 -13.68 56.77 17.22
C ILE A 208 -12.44 56.49 16.39
N ARG A 209 -11.47 57.43 16.33
CA ARG A 209 -10.21 57.25 15.61
C ARG A 209 -9.36 56.11 16.20
N ILE A 210 -9.24 56.05 17.53
CA ILE A 210 -8.51 54.97 18.22
C ILE A 210 -9.15 53.62 17.90
N LEU A 211 -10.47 53.51 17.95
CA LEU A 211 -11.19 52.27 17.67
C LEU A 211 -11.13 51.88 16.18
N PHE A 212 -11.22 52.86 15.26
CA PHE A 212 -11.10 52.61 13.83
C PHE A 212 -9.67 52.29 13.38
N SER A 213 -8.63 52.71 14.14
CA SER A 213 -7.25 52.34 13.86
C SER A 213 -6.91 50.86 14.21
N LEU A 214 -7.82 50.18 14.91
CA LEU A 214 -7.69 48.74 15.14
C LEU A 214 -7.92 48.01 13.82
N GLU A 215 -6.92 47.30 13.33
CA GLU A 215 -7.04 46.44 12.16
C GLU A 215 -7.89 45.22 12.49
N LEU A 216 -9.21 45.43 12.52
CA LEU A 216 -10.15 44.37 12.79
C LEU A 216 -10.62 43.71 11.50
N SER A 217 -10.91 42.40 11.59
CA SER A 217 -11.51 41.69 10.48
C SER A 217 -12.88 42.25 10.10
N ARG A 218 -13.34 41.98 8.86
CA ARG A 218 -14.56 42.60 8.28
C ARG A 218 -15.81 42.50 9.15
N LYS A 219 -15.95 41.42 9.94
CA LYS A 219 -17.12 41.18 10.81
C LYS A 219 -16.81 41.36 12.29
N SER A 220 -15.72 42.02 12.61
CA SER A 220 -15.38 42.42 13.97
C SER A 220 -15.76 43.86 14.19
N ASP A 221 -16.05 44.22 15.43
CA ASP A 221 -16.40 45.55 15.83
C ASP A 221 -15.74 45.92 17.17
N ALA A 222 -15.48 47.22 17.36
CA ALA A 222 -14.98 47.72 18.63
C ALA A 222 -15.67 49.01 18.98
N PHE A 223 -16.15 49.11 20.19
CA PHE A 223 -16.89 50.26 20.67
C PHE A 223 -16.75 50.43 22.18
N LEU A 224 -17.09 51.61 22.65
CA LEU A 224 -17.24 51.88 24.08
C LEU A 224 -18.72 51.86 24.45
N CYS A 225 -19.05 51.25 25.56
CA CYS A 225 -20.36 51.38 26.20
C CYS A 225 -20.19 51.77 27.67
N ASN A 226 -21.26 52.18 28.31
CA ASN A 226 -21.28 52.39 29.75
C ASN A 226 -21.79 51.17 30.50
N ARG A 227 -21.85 51.23 31.83
CA ARG A 227 -22.31 50.11 32.69
C ARG A 227 -23.78 49.77 32.51
N GLU A 228 -24.56 50.69 31.92
CA GLU A 228 -25.99 50.50 31.59
C GLU A 228 -26.18 49.86 30.20
N GLY A 229 -25.11 49.67 29.45
CA GLY A 229 -25.12 49.13 28.09
C GLY A 229 -25.46 50.19 27.02
N LEU A 230 -25.34 51.49 27.31
CA LEU A 230 -25.51 52.52 26.31
C LEU A 230 -24.21 52.76 25.55
N LEU A 231 -24.29 52.78 24.23
CA LEU A 231 -23.16 53.06 23.34
C LEU A 231 -22.62 54.46 23.56
N GLN A 232 -21.32 54.55 23.82
CA GLN A 232 -20.58 55.79 24.00
C GLN A 232 -19.82 56.22 22.73
N THR A 233 -19.65 55.28 21.82
CA THR A 233 -19.14 55.46 20.47
C THR A 233 -20.06 54.72 19.49
N PRO A 234 -20.09 55.10 18.21
CA PRO A 234 -20.89 54.35 17.25
C PRO A 234 -20.32 52.97 17.06
N SER A 235 -21.19 51.98 16.92
CA SER A 235 -20.86 50.61 16.55
C SER A 235 -21.26 50.35 15.12
N LYS A 236 -20.50 49.50 14.43
CA LYS A 236 -20.79 49.09 13.05
C LYS A 236 -22.02 48.18 12.96
N TYR A 237 -22.23 47.37 13.99
CA TYR A 237 -23.26 46.32 13.97
C TYR A 237 -24.28 46.42 15.12
N TYR A 238 -23.99 47.16 16.20
CA TYR A 238 -24.77 47.11 17.45
C TYR A 238 -25.55 48.40 17.74
N GLY A 239 -25.44 49.44 16.88
CA GLY A 239 -26.25 50.63 16.98
C GLY A 239 -25.47 51.95 16.96
N LYS A 240 -26.22 53.07 17.16
CA LYS A 240 -25.69 54.41 17.21
C LYS A 240 -25.33 54.82 18.64
N ILE A 241 -24.67 55.95 18.77
CA ILE A 241 -24.34 56.54 20.08
C ILE A 241 -25.64 56.76 20.87
N LEU A 242 -25.63 56.40 22.17
CA LEU A 242 -26.72 56.45 23.13
C LEU A 242 -27.84 55.40 22.90
N GLU A 243 -27.70 54.54 21.89
CA GLU A 243 -28.55 53.35 21.79
C GLU A 243 -28.05 52.26 22.73
N ARG A 244 -28.98 51.44 23.25
CA ARG A 244 -28.65 50.33 24.11
C ARG A 244 -28.21 49.14 23.29
N ILE A 245 -27.05 48.58 23.67
CA ILE A 245 -26.57 47.36 23.04
C ILE A 245 -27.36 46.16 23.54
N ASP A 246 -27.49 45.18 22.67
CA ASP A 246 -28.17 43.93 22.96
C ASP A 246 -27.15 42.77 23.15
N LEU A 247 -26.11 43.10 23.87
CA LEU A 247 -25.10 42.16 24.31
C LEU A 247 -25.05 42.12 25.83
N PRO A 248 -24.69 41.00 26.45
CA PRO A 248 -24.51 40.95 27.89
C PRO A 248 -23.39 41.90 28.30
N ILE A 249 -23.67 42.70 29.34
CA ILE A 249 -22.62 43.51 29.97
C ILE A 249 -21.81 42.59 30.86
N PRO A 250 -20.48 42.44 30.60
CA PRO A 250 -19.64 41.56 31.38
C PRO A 250 -19.50 42.04 32.83
N GLU A 251 -19.25 41.10 33.73
CA GLU A 251 -18.93 41.45 35.12
C GLU A 251 -17.62 42.27 35.20
N TYR A 252 -17.51 43.08 36.25
CA TYR A 252 -16.30 43.89 36.45
C TYR A 252 -15.04 43.02 36.65
N SER A 253 -14.03 43.29 35.84
CA SER A 253 -12.70 42.76 35.99
C SER A 253 -11.65 43.88 35.90
N PRO A 254 -10.62 43.90 36.76
CA PRO A 254 -9.52 44.87 36.65
C PRO A 254 -8.64 44.59 35.41
N HIS A 255 -8.70 43.36 34.89
CA HIS A 255 -7.96 42.94 33.70
C HIS A 255 -8.81 42.90 32.46
N SER A 256 -8.16 42.90 31.32
CA SER A 256 -8.84 42.63 30.06
C SER A 256 -9.13 41.15 29.93
N GLU A 257 -10.36 40.82 29.69
CA GLU A 257 -10.81 39.41 29.60
C GLU A 257 -11.58 39.16 28.30
N VAL A 258 -11.87 37.89 28.07
CA VAL A 258 -12.60 37.43 26.89
C VAL A 258 -13.67 36.43 27.32
N ILE A 259 -14.91 36.73 26.95
CA ILE A 259 -16.05 35.86 27.11
C ILE A 259 -16.54 35.31 25.76
N GLU A 260 -17.06 34.13 25.76
CA GLU A 260 -17.73 33.52 24.61
C GLU A 260 -19.24 33.52 24.88
N THR A 261 -19.99 34.04 23.95
CA THR A 261 -21.46 34.11 24.05
C THR A 261 -22.07 33.96 22.66
N MET A 262 -23.39 34.06 22.58
CA MET A 262 -24.10 34.09 21.30
C MET A 262 -24.72 35.47 21.05
N ASP A 263 -24.73 35.90 19.80
CA ASP A 263 -25.47 37.07 19.38
C ASP A 263 -26.99 36.75 19.29
N LYS A 264 -27.82 37.78 19.01
CA LYS A 264 -29.26 37.63 18.80
C LYS A 264 -29.64 36.58 17.75
N THR A 265 -28.78 36.31 16.80
CA THR A 265 -29.02 35.36 15.70
C THR A 265 -28.54 33.95 16.03
N GLY A 266 -28.08 33.70 17.26
CA GLY A 266 -27.54 32.44 17.69
C GLY A 266 -26.14 32.16 17.12
N ILE A 267 -25.45 33.16 16.58
CA ILE A 267 -24.07 33.01 16.10
C ILE A 267 -23.12 33.16 17.28
N PRO A 268 -22.22 32.20 17.51
CA PRO A 268 -21.23 32.31 18.57
C PRO A 268 -20.26 33.45 18.28
N ILE A 269 -20.09 34.32 19.28
CA ILE A 269 -19.20 35.48 19.26
C ILE A 269 -18.20 35.44 20.40
N LEU A 270 -17.06 36.07 20.16
CA LEU A 270 -15.99 36.26 21.14
C LEU A 270 -15.97 37.73 21.51
N ILE A 271 -16.22 38.08 22.77
CA ILE A 271 -16.18 39.43 23.27
C ILE A 271 -14.95 39.63 24.16
N GLY A 272 -13.97 40.40 23.68
CA GLY A 272 -12.91 40.95 24.51
C GLY A 272 -13.42 42.23 25.18
N TYR A 273 -13.27 42.32 26.49
CA TYR A 273 -13.72 43.53 27.20
C TYR A 273 -12.69 44.01 28.22
N ALA A 274 -12.78 45.29 28.51
CA ALA A 274 -11.99 45.93 29.56
C ALA A 274 -12.72 47.14 30.14
N TYR A 275 -12.74 47.25 31.43
CA TYR A 275 -13.18 48.42 32.14
C TYR A 275 -12.10 49.50 32.12
N ILE A 276 -12.44 50.73 31.69
CA ILE A 276 -11.52 51.86 31.70
C ILE A 276 -11.51 52.49 33.08
N GLU A 277 -10.39 52.53 33.71
CA GLU A 277 -10.20 53.03 35.09
C GLU A 277 -10.62 54.51 35.20
N ASN A 278 -11.19 54.87 36.34
CA ASN A 278 -11.66 56.20 36.65
C ASN A 278 -12.62 56.81 35.61
N SER A 279 -13.34 55.96 34.91
CA SER A 279 -14.32 56.33 33.92
C SER A 279 -15.55 55.39 33.90
N PRO A 280 -16.67 55.77 33.36
CA PRO A 280 -17.82 54.89 33.21
C PRO A 280 -17.73 53.92 32.04
N TYR A 281 -16.62 53.93 31.30
CA TYR A 281 -16.51 53.24 30.03
C TYR A 281 -16.08 51.79 30.17
N ILE A 282 -16.70 50.96 29.34
CA ILE A 282 -16.33 49.58 29.06
C ILE A 282 -15.95 49.49 27.59
N LEU A 283 -14.71 49.11 27.30
CA LEU A 283 -14.30 48.77 25.94
C LEU A 283 -14.81 47.38 25.62
N MET A 284 -15.48 47.23 24.49
CA MET A 284 -15.92 45.95 23.95
C MET A 284 -15.35 45.75 22.56
N LEU A 285 -14.74 44.60 22.34
CA LEU A 285 -14.19 44.11 21.08
C LEU A 285 -14.92 42.82 20.70
N VAL A 286 -15.79 42.87 19.72
CA VAL A 286 -16.63 41.73 19.32
C VAL A 286 -16.13 41.12 18.05
N LYS A 287 -15.92 39.79 18.05
CA LYS A 287 -15.51 39.01 16.88
C LYS A 287 -16.47 37.83 16.65
N GLN A 288 -16.90 37.62 15.41
CA GLN A 288 -17.68 36.41 15.09
C GLN A 288 -16.79 35.16 15.02
N SER A 289 -17.21 34.09 15.69
CA SER A 289 -16.49 32.80 15.71
C SER A 289 -16.26 32.22 14.31
N LYS A 290 -17.16 32.46 13.36
CA LYS A 290 -16.99 32.00 11.98
C LYS A 290 -15.74 32.57 11.31
N GLU A 291 -15.39 33.84 11.56
CA GLU A 291 -14.17 34.44 11.02
C GLU A 291 -12.90 33.90 11.67
N ILE A 292 -12.97 33.60 12.96
CA ILE A 292 -11.91 32.96 13.71
C ILE A 292 -11.58 31.58 13.10
N MET A 293 -12.61 30.91 12.57
CA MET A 293 -12.49 29.55 12.04
C MET A 293 -12.16 29.48 10.53
N ILE A 294 -12.06 30.61 9.81
CA ILE A 294 -11.72 30.58 8.36
C ILE A 294 -10.35 29.91 8.13
N GLY A 295 -9.34 30.31 8.86
CA GLY A 295 -8.02 29.68 8.81
C GLY A 295 -8.04 28.19 9.19
N TRP A 296 -8.93 27.84 10.12
CA TRP A 296 -9.15 26.44 10.50
C TRP A 296 -9.72 25.60 9.36
N TYR A 297 -10.71 26.10 8.63
CA TYR A 297 -11.30 25.34 7.51
C TYR A 297 -10.30 25.04 6.40
N SER A 298 -9.40 25.97 6.09
CA SER A 298 -8.32 25.74 5.14
C SER A 298 -7.38 24.64 5.63
N LEU A 299 -6.86 24.79 6.83
CA LEU A 299 -5.93 23.81 7.44
C LEU A 299 -6.58 22.42 7.57
N ARG A 300 -7.84 22.38 7.99
CA ARG A 300 -8.61 21.12 8.08
C ARG A 300 -8.71 20.42 6.75
N ASN A 301 -9.02 21.14 5.66
CA ASN A 301 -9.15 20.54 4.34
C ASN A 301 -7.82 19.99 3.84
N GLU A 302 -6.71 20.70 4.04
CA GLU A 302 -5.38 20.23 3.71
C GLU A 302 -5.02 18.95 4.48
N MET A 303 -5.29 18.92 5.79
CA MET A 303 -5.10 17.73 6.61
C MET A 303 -5.93 16.54 6.11
N ILE A 304 -7.22 16.74 5.80
CA ILE A 304 -8.10 15.68 5.30
C ILE A 304 -7.56 15.12 3.98
N TRP A 305 -7.15 15.97 3.05
CA TRP A 305 -6.58 15.55 1.77
C TRP A 305 -5.27 14.78 1.96
N PHE A 306 -4.38 15.27 2.81
CA PHE A 306 -3.11 14.60 3.11
C PHE A 306 -3.33 13.20 3.70
N PHE A 307 -4.13 13.09 4.75
CA PHE A 307 -4.39 11.80 5.40
C PHE A 307 -5.18 10.84 4.51
N SER A 308 -6.14 11.35 3.72
CA SER A 308 -6.85 10.52 2.73
C SER A 308 -5.90 9.91 1.70
N THR A 309 -4.95 10.70 1.21
CA THR A 309 -3.92 10.23 0.29
C THR A 309 -3.02 9.16 0.95
N CYS A 310 -2.59 9.38 2.19
CA CYS A 310 -1.81 8.41 2.95
C CYS A 310 -2.56 7.09 3.14
N ILE A 311 -3.85 7.14 3.48
CA ILE A 311 -4.70 5.95 3.65
C ILE A 311 -4.82 5.19 2.32
N ILE A 312 -5.08 5.88 1.21
CA ILE A 312 -5.17 5.26 -0.12
C ILE A 312 -3.86 4.56 -0.50
N VAL A 313 -2.72 5.24 -0.33
CA VAL A 313 -1.40 4.67 -0.61
C VAL A 313 -1.14 3.45 0.26
N THR A 314 -1.48 3.50 1.54
CA THR A 314 -1.33 2.38 2.49
C THR A 314 -2.18 1.18 2.07
N ILE A 315 -3.43 1.39 1.65
CA ILE A 315 -4.31 0.31 1.18
C ILE A 315 -3.74 -0.32 -0.09
N ILE A 316 -3.29 0.48 -1.06
CA ILE A 316 -2.68 -0.02 -2.30
C ILE A 316 -1.41 -0.83 -1.99
N ALA A 317 -0.56 -0.35 -1.10
CA ALA A 317 0.64 -1.04 -0.68
C ALA A 317 0.31 -2.37 0.03
N ALA A 318 -0.65 -2.38 0.95
CA ALA A 318 -1.09 -3.58 1.65
C ALA A 318 -1.66 -4.64 0.69
N LEU A 319 -2.48 -4.22 -0.29
CA LEU A 319 -3.01 -5.08 -1.35
C LEU A 319 -1.88 -5.67 -2.21
N SER A 320 -0.95 -4.84 -2.67
CA SER A 320 0.16 -5.25 -3.54
C SER A 320 1.08 -6.24 -2.84
N ILE A 321 1.51 -5.94 -1.61
CA ILE A 321 2.40 -6.78 -0.83
C ILE A 321 1.72 -8.11 -0.46
N SER A 322 0.45 -8.08 -0.04
CA SER A 322 -0.29 -9.31 0.31
C SER A 322 -0.48 -10.20 -0.92
N THR A 323 -0.83 -9.63 -2.07
CA THR A 323 -0.99 -10.38 -3.32
C THR A 323 0.34 -10.99 -3.77
N PHE A 324 1.43 -10.22 -3.72
CA PHE A 324 2.77 -10.71 -4.08
C PHE A 324 3.22 -11.87 -3.17
N MET A 325 3.06 -11.73 -1.85
CA MET A 325 3.48 -12.76 -0.89
C MET A 325 2.67 -14.04 -1.04
N VAL A 326 1.35 -13.93 -1.13
CA VAL A 326 0.49 -15.12 -1.25
C VAL A 326 0.70 -15.83 -2.58
N ASN A 327 0.89 -15.10 -3.69
CA ASN A 327 1.26 -15.69 -4.99
C ASN A 327 2.60 -16.41 -4.91
N LYS A 328 3.60 -15.87 -4.21
CA LYS A 328 4.91 -16.51 -4.04
C LYS A 328 4.80 -17.80 -3.23
N ILE A 329 4.01 -17.79 -2.15
CA ILE A 329 3.75 -18.99 -1.33
C ILE A 329 3.03 -20.06 -2.17
N TYR A 330 1.99 -19.67 -2.91
CA TYR A 330 1.24 -20.57 -3.78
C TYR A 330 2.12 -21.24 -4.83
N ASN A 331 2.96 -20.47 -5.54
CA ASN A 331 3.86 -21.00 -6.56
C ASN A 331 4.92 -21.94 -5.94
N ALA A 332 5.45 -21.59 -4.77
CA ALA A 332 6.40 -22.46 -4.06
C ALA A 332 5.76 -23.80 -3.65
N ASP A 333 4.51 -23.75 -3.20
CA ASP A 333 3.77 -24.96 -2.80
C ASP A 333 3.46 -25.87 -4.01
N GLN A 334 3.07 -25.30 -5.13
CA GLN A 334 2.88 -26.03 -6.39
C GLN A 334 4.17 -26.70 -6.86
N THR A 335 5.29 -26.00 -6.79
CA THR A 335 6.60 -26.58 -7.14
C THR A 335 6.98 -27.73 -6.22
N ARG A 336 6.69 -27.59 -4.93
CA ARG A 336 6.94 -28.62 -3.92
C ARG A 336 6.09 -29.88 -4.17
N LEU A 337 4.82 -29.72 -4.49
CA LEU A 337 3.92 -30.84 -4.81
C LEU A 337 4.42 -31.61 -6.03
N GLN A 338 4.79 -30.92 -7.12
CA GLN A 338 5.36 -31.56 -8.32
C GLN A 338 6.67 -32.29 -8.02
N ALA A 339 7.52 -31.73 -7.15
CA ALA A 339 8.75 -32.38 -6.73
C ALA A 339 8.47 -33.67 -5.92
N MET A 340 7.48 -33.64 -5.03
CA MET A 340 7.06 -34.81 -4.25
C MET A 340 6.52 -35.96 -5.14
N GLU A 341 5.65 -35.63 -6.11
CA GLU A 341 5.14 -36.62 -7.09
C GLU A 341 6.29 -37.30 -7.88
N ARG A 342 7.27 -36.48 -8.32
CA ARG A 342 8.46 -37.02 -9.00
C ARG A 342 9.29 -37.93 -8.10
N LEU A 343 9.47 -37.54 -6.83
CA LEU A 343 10.22 -38.35 -5.85
C LEU A 343 9.49 -39.68 -5.55
N GLU A 344 8.16 -39.65 -5.40
CA GLU A 344 7.37 -40.87 -5.18
C GLU A 344 7.45 -41.81 -6.36
N SER A 345 7.30 -41.31 -7.59
CA SER A 345 7.48 -42.10 -8.82
C SER A 345 8.88 -42.70 -8.93
N SER A 346 9.91 -41.89 -8.66
CA SER A 346 11.31 -42.37 -8.66
C SER A 346 11.55 -43.44 -7.60
N SER A 347 11.03 -43.30 -6.38
CA SER A 347 11.14 -44.26 -5.30
C SER A 347 10.47 -45.58 -5.64
N ARG A 348 9.28 -45.56 -6.29
CA ARG A 348 8.62 -46.79 -6.78
C ARG A 348 9.49 -47.52 -7.80
N LEU A 349 10.06 -46.81 -8.78
CA LEU A 349 10.94 -47.39 -9.80
C LEU A 349 12.20 -48.01 -9.18
N ILE A 350 12.83 -47.37 -8.20
CA ILE A 350 14.01 -47.92 -7.49
C ILE A 350 13.63 -49.18 -6.73
N SER A 351 12.47 -49.23 -6.06
CA SER A 351 12.00 -50.39 -5.33
C SER A 351 11.73 -51.59 -6.27
N ILE A 352 11.06 -51.32 -7.41
CA ILE A 352 10.82 -52.33 -8.46
C ILE A 352 12.16 -52.85 -9.01
N GLY A 353 13.13 -51.96 -9.26
CA GLY A 353 14.44 -52.35 -9.75
C GLY A 353 15.20 -53.28 -8.79
N ARG A 354 15.16 -52.97 -7.50
CA ARG A 354 15.82 -53.78 -6.46
C ARG A 354 15.20 -55.18 -6.30
N LEU A 355 13.85 -55.24 -6.37
CA LEU A 355 13.13 -56.52 -6.37
C LEU A 355 13.41 -57.34 -7.63
N ALA A 356 13.42 -56.68 -8.81
CA ALA A 356 13.72 -57.36 -10.06
C ALA A 356 15.11 -57.97 -10.10
N ALA A 357 16.12 -57.30 -9.53
CA ALA A 357 17.49 -57.85 -9.43
C ALA A 357 17.56 -59.08 -8.53
N GLY A 358 16.87 -59.10 -7.38
CA GLY A 358 16.80 -60.27 -6.49
C GLY A 358 16.12 -61.46 -7.14
N ILE A 359 14.95 -61.20 -7.76
CA ILE A 359 14.16 -62.24 -8.45
C ILE A 359 14.95 -62.85 -9.63
N ALA A 360 15.62 -62.01 -10.43
CA ALA A 360 16.40 -62.47 -11.57
C ALA A 360 17.56 -63.44 -11.13
N HIS A 361 18.20 -63.09 -10.00
CA HIS A 361 19.22 -64.01 -9.45
C HIS A 361 18.64 -65.36 -8.99
N GLU A 362 17.46 -65.30 -8.33
CA GLU A 362 16.81 -66.56 -7.85
C GLU A 362 16.20 -67.37 -8.99
N ILE A 363 15.80 -66.76 -10.12
CA ILE A 363 15.34 -67.51 -11.31
C ILE A 363 16.53 -68.12 -12.10
N ASN A 364 17.63 -67.41 -12.26
CA ASN A 364 18.76 -67.84 -13.04
C ASN A 364 19.45 -69.12 -12.38
N ASN A 365 19.39 -69.23 -11.06
CA ASN A 365 19.97 -70.42 -10.37
C ASN A 365 19.32 -71.75 -10.77
N PRO A 366 17.98 -71.96 -10.68
CA PRO A 366 17.35 -73.21 -11.13
C PRO A 366 17.45 -73.38 -12.64
N LEU A 367 17.42 -72.28 -13.44
CA LEU A 367 17.60 -72.40 -14.88
C LEU A 367 18.99 -72.95 -15.25
N ALA A 368 20.05 -72.52 -14.55
CA ALA A 368 21.40 -73.07 -14.76
C ALA A 368 21.43 -74.56 -14.51
N VAL A 369 20.79 -75.04 -13.43
CA VAL A 369 20.71 -76.44 -13.11
C VAL A 369 19.93 -77.26 -14.17
N ILE A 370 18.79 -76.68 -14.67
CA ILE A 370 18.01 -77.36 -15.72
C ILE A 370 18.79 -77.39 -17.02
N ASN A 371 19.49 -76.32 -17.39
CA ASN A 371 20.33 -76.24 -18.59
C ASN A 371 21.47 -77.29 -18.55
N GLU A 372 22.17 -77.41 -17.41
CA GLU A 372 23.25 -78.33 -17.21
C GLU A 372 22.78 -79.81 -17.28
N ASN A 373 21.64 -80.09 -16.61
CA ASN A 373 21.09 -81.47 -16.65
C ASN A 373 20.56 -81.86 -18.03
N ALA A 374 19.83 -80.95 -18.71
CA ALA A 374 19.33 -81.18 -20.07
C ALA A 374 20.50 -81.34 -21.06
N GLY A 375 21.55 -80.54 -20.94
CA GLY A 375 22.79 -80.71 -21.71
C GLY A 375 23.46 -82.04 -21.49
N LEU A 376 23.62 -82.47 -20.23
CA LEU A 376 24.16 -83.78 -19.89
C LEU A 376 23.33 -84.93 -20.47
N ILE A 377 22.00 -84.86 -20.39
CA ILE A 377 21.10 -85.84 -20.97
C ILE A 377 21.29 -85.89 -22.49
N LYS A 378 21.42 -84.78 -23.15
CA LYS A 378 21.65 -84.66 -24.61
C LYS A 378 22.97 -85.32 -25.00
N ASP A 379 24.06 -85.07 -24.26
CA ASP A 379 25.39 -85.64 -24.50
C ASP A 379 25.40 -87.14 -24.26
N LEU A 380 24.76 -87.63 -23.17
CA LEU A 380 24.65 -89.04 -22.88
C LEU A 380 23.87 -89.80 -23.99
N PHE A 381 22.82 -89.24 -24.50
CA PHE A 381 22.03 -89.79 -25.59
C PHE A 381 22.76 -89.78 -26.95
N ALA A 382 23.54 -88.74 -27.22
CA ALA A 382 24.38 -88.65 -28.40
C ALA A 382 25.49 -89.72 -28.42
N LEU A 383 26.01 -90.19 -27.24
CA LEU A 383 27.04 -91.21 -27.10
C LEU A 383 26.53 -92.66 -27.17
N LYS A 384 25.24 -92.90 -26.82
CA LYS A 384 24.67 -94.28 -26.83
C LYS A 384 23.88 -94.50 -28.13
N LYS A 385 24.31 -95.48 -28.96
CA LYS A 385 23.71 -95.83 -30.26
C LYS A 385 22.21 -96.13 -30.19
N GLU A 386 21.70 -96.69 -29.10
CA GLU A 386 20.28 -97.07 -28.88
C GLU A 386 19.34 -95.84 -28.81
N TYR A 387 19.77 -94.75 -28.24
CA TYR A 387 18.91 -93.54 -28.06
C TYR A 387 19.09 -92.52 -29.17
N LYS A 388 20.15 -92.65 -29.99
CA LYS A 388 20.39 -91.74 -31.15
C LYS A 388 19.36 -91.91 -32.25
N ALA A 389 18.58 -92.97 -32.20
CA ALA A 389 17.49 -93.24 -33.16
C ALA A 389 16.10 -92.63 -32.77
N ASP A 390 15.99 -92.14 -31.50
CA ASP A 390 14.74 -91.52 -31.06
C ASP A 390 14.78 -89.99 -31.27
N GLN A 391 14.44 -89.57 -32.47
CA GLN A 391 14.46 -88.21 -32.90
C GLN A 391 13.50 -87.34 -32.07
N ARG A 392 12.40 -87.89 -31.58
CA ARG A 392 11.41 -87.18 -30.78
C ARG A 392 11.93 -86.80 -29.37
N LEU A 393 12.76 -87.66 -28.76
CA LEU A 393 13.38 -87.45 -27.47
C LEU A 393 14.44 -86.32 -27.54
N MET A 394 15.23 -86.32 -28.63
CA MET A 394 16.19 -85.26 -28.90
C MET A 394 15.51 -83.87 -29.11
N GLU A 395 14.42 -83.91 -29.86
CA GLU A 395 13.60 -82.65 -30.06
C GLU A 395 13.03 -82.10 -28.74
N LEU A 396 12.56 -83.01 -27.83
CA LEU A 396 12.06 -82.57 -26.51
C LEU A 396 13.16 -81.95 -25.62
N ILE A 397 14.40 -82.48 -25.70
CA ILE A 397 15.53 -81.93 -24.97
C ILE A 397 15.97 -80.60 -25.55
N ASP A 398 15.94 -80.46 -26.87
CA ASP A 398 16.23 -79.19 -27.53
C ASP A 398 15.16 -78.15 -27.19
N ASP A 399 13.89 -78.54 -27.11
CA ASP A 399 12.78 -77.64 -26.66
C ASP A 399 12.98 -77.19 -25.21
N VAL A 400 13.48 -78.06 -24.31
CA VAL A 400 13.77 -77.64 -22.93
C VAL A 400 14.95 -76.66 -22.88
N LEU A 401 16.04 -76.97 -23.64
CA LEU A 401 17.21 -76.06 -23.69
C LEU A 401 16.84 -74.69 -24.26
N GLU A 402 16.03 -74.62 -25.33
CA GLU A 402 15.52 -73.40 -25.92
C GLU A 402 14.60 -72.64 -24.95
N SER A 403 13.80 -73.35 -24.15
CA SER A 403 12.94 -72.70 -23.12
C SER A 403 13.76 -72.14 -21.99
N VAL A 404 14.83 -72.76 -21.56
CA VAL A 404 15.77 -72.28 -20.54
C VAL A 404 16.50 -71.01 -21.05
N GLU A 405 16.96 -71.04 -22.31
CA GLU A 405 17.62 -69.88 -22.94
C GLU A 405 16.68 -68.67 -23.01
N ARG A 406 15.44 -68.89 -23.41
CA ARG A 406 14.40 -67.85 -23.41
C ARG A 406 14.14 -67.29 -22.01
N CYS A 407 14.05 -68.07 -20.99
CA CYS A 407 13.93 -67.65 -19.60
C CYS A 407 15.13 -66.82 -19.14
N GLY A 408 16.36 -67.23 -19.51
CA GLY A 408 17.58 -66.49 -19.23
C GLY A 408 17.65 -65.12 -19.90
N GLU A 409 17.19 -65.05 -21.15
CA GLU A 409 17.07 -63.74 -21.83
C GLU A 409 16.07 -62.81 -21.16
N THR A 410 14.92 -63.35 -20.75
CA THR A 410 13.87 -62.57 -20.04
C THR A 410 14.40 -62.05 -18.70
N THR A 411 15.15 -62.87 -17.94
CA THR A 411 15.76 -62.46 -16.68
C THR A 411 16.89 -61.45 -16.88
N LYS A 412 17.67 -61.56 -17.95
CA LYS A 412 18.67 -60.56 -18.35
C LYS A 412 18.04 -59.22 -18.68
N GLN A 413 16.90 -59.21 -19.36
CA GLN A 413 16.14 -57.96 -19.63
C GLN A 413 15.60 -57.33 -18.35
N LEU A 414 15.12 -58.13 -17.39
CA LEU A 414 14.63 -57.69 -16.10
C LEU A 414 15.78 -57.09 -15.25
N LEU A 415 16.97 -57.71 -15.28
CA LEU A 415 18.18 -57.20 -14.63
C LEU A 415 18.69 -55.90 -15.26
N GLY A 416 18.55 -55.75 -16.57
CA GLY A 416 18.86 -54.52 -17.29
C GLY A 416 18.00 -53.32 -16.83
N PHE A 417 16.75 -53.57 -16.45
CA PHE A 417 15.86 -52.55 -15.87
C PHE A 417 16.30 -52.11 -14.46
N ALA A 418 16.90 -53.03 -13.70
CA ALA A 418 17.30 -52.85 -12.31
C ALA A 418 18.66 -52.18 -12.10
N ARG A 419 19.57 -52.28 -13.06
CA ARG A 419 20.95 -51.78 -12.94
C ARG A 419 21.01 -50.29 -13.27
N HIS A 420 21.19 -49.48 -12.24
CA HIS A 420 21.58 -48.08 -12.34
C HIS A 420 23.10 -47.99 -12.60
N PHE A 421 23.53 -48.05 -13.86
CA PHE A 421 24.90 -47.64 -14.22
C PHE A 421 24.90 -46.13 -14.53
N GLU A 422 25.84 -45.41 -13.94
CA GLU A 422 26.18 -44.08 -14.43
C GLU A 422 26.76 -44.21 -15.83
N PRO A 423 26.27 -43.43 -16.85
CA PRO A 423 26.77 -43.56 -18.21
C PRO A 423 28.24 -43.11 -18.29
N THR A 424 29.07 -43.95 -18.91
CA THR A 424 30.47 -43.61 -19.19
C THR A 424 30.53 -42.91 -20.54
N ILE A 425 30.57 -41.60 -20.52
CA ILE A 425 30.58 -40.77 -21.73
C ILE A 425 31.96 -40.87 -22.39
N GLN A 426 31.98 -41.26 -23.65
CA GLN A 426 33.20 -41.37 -24.49
C GLN A 426 32.94 -40.93 -25.94
N PRO A 427 33.97 -40.55 -26.70
CA PRO A 427 33.82 -40.24 -28.11
C PRO A 427 33.48 -41.48 -28.92
N LEU A 428 32.39 -41.45 -29.70
CA LEU A 428 31.87 -42.57 -30.46
C LEU A 428 31.57 -42.20 -31.91
N GLN A 429 31.82 -43.14 -32.82
CA GLN A 429 31.38 -43.06 -34.22
C GLN A 429 30.15 -43.92 -34.41
N MET A 430 29.03 -43.27 -34.85
CA MET A 430 27.73 -43.95 -34.98
C MET A 430 27.75 -45.11 -35.97
N ASN A 431 28.54 -45.01 -37.04
CA ASN A 431 28.74 -46.12 -38.00
C ASN A 431 29.30 -47.39 -37.33
N LYS A 432 30.23 -47.26 -36.36
CA LYS A 432 30.77 -48.39 -35.62
C LYS A 432 29.74 -48.98 -34.71
N VAL A 433 29.02 -48.17 -33.93
CA VAL A 433 28.00 -48.64 -32.99
C VAL A 433 26.88 -49.39 -33.73
N ILE A 434 26.36 -48.83 -34.82
CA ILE A 434 25.33 -49.48 -35.63
C ILE A 434 25.84 -50.76 -36.30
N SER A 435 27.07 -50.77 -36.83
CA SER A 435 27.67 -51.94 -37.46
C SER A 435 27.89 -53.09 -36.45
N GLU A 436 28.32 -52.77 -35.24
CA GLU A 436 28.46 -53.75 -34.15
C GLU A 436 27.11 -54.40 -33.81
N VAL A 437 26.07 -53.60 -33.58
CA VAL A 437 24.72 -54.11 -33.29
C VAL A 437 24.21 -54.98 -34.41
N LEU A 438 24.37 -54.57 -35.64
CA LEU A 438 23.91 -55.32 -36.80
C LEU A 438 24.73 -56.62 -37.00
N SER A 439 26.00 -56.66 -36.61
CA SER A 439 26.80 -57.88 -36.68
C SER A 439 26.21 -59.03 -35.86
N PHE A 440 25.65 -58.74 -34.70
CA PHE A 440 24.92 -59.70 -33.84
C PHE A 440 23.59 -60.15 -34.45
N LEU A 441 22.92 -59.30 -35.22
CA LEU A 441 21.59 -59.56 -35.74
C LEU A 441 21.59 -60.06 -37.21
N ARG A 442 22.75 -60.13 -37.91
CA ARG A 442 22.85 -60.53 -39.34
C ARG A 442 22.33 -61.95 -39.61
N LYS A 443 22.63 -62.90 -38.73
CA LYS A 443 22.14 -64.26 -38.89
C LYS A 443 20.63 -64.36 -38.81
N GLU A 444 20.03 -63.62 -37.88
CA GLU A 444 18.60 -63.56 -37.69
C GLU A 444 17.90 -62.83 -38.86
N ALA A 445 18.49 -61.72 -39.35
CA ALA A 445 17.98 -61.03 -40.53
C ALA A 445 17.97 -61.95 -41.77
N SER A 446 19.06 -62.73 -41.98
CA SER A 446 19.17 -63.69 -43.07
C SER A 446 18.15 -64.83 -42.94
N TYR A 447 17.98 -65.35 -41.72
CA TYR A 447 17.00 -66.42 -41.45
C TYR A 447 15.54 -65.97 -41.72
N ARG A 448 15.22 -64.73 -41.37
CA ARG A 448 13.90 -64.14 -41.55
C ARG A 448 13.70 -63.45 -42.93
N ASN A 449 14.67 -63.56 -43.85
CA ASN A 449 14.65 -62.89 -45.15
C ASN A 449 14.40 -61.36 -45.05
N ILE A 450 14.98 -60.68 -44.08
CA ILE A 450 14.86 -59.22 -43.88
C ILE A 450 16.03 -58.52 -44.59
N SER A 451 15.71 -57.58 -45.49
CA SER A 451 16.69 -56.71 -46.13
C SER A 451 17.01 -55.50 -45.24
N ILE A 452 18.28 -55.28 -44.97
CA ILE A 452 18.75 -54.14 -44.15
C ILE A 452 19.41 -53.14 -45.06
N ASN A 453 18.95 -51.90 -44.98
CA ASN A 453 19.52 -50.75 -45.66
C ASN A 453 20.07 -49.76 -44.59
N ILE A 454 21.28 -49.30 -44.77
CA ILE A 454 21.94 -48.36 -43.82
C ILE A 454 22.35 -47.13 -44.59
N ASP A 455 21.87 -45.99 -44.12
CA ASP A 455 22.18 -44.68 -44.70
C ASP A 455 22.82 -43.81 -43.58
N ILE A 456 24.13 -43.70 -43.61
CA ILE A 456 24.96 -42.91 -42.68
C ILE A 456 25.94 -42.10 -43.53
N PRO A 457 25.96 -40.76 -43.46
CA PRO A 457 26.88 -39.93 -44.17
C PRO A 457 28.36 -40.27 -43.82
N GLU A 458 29.25 -40.27 -44.80
CA GLU A 458 30.68 -40.61 -44.58
C GLU A 458 31.35 -39.67 -43.59
N ASP A 459 31.03 -38.37 -43.60
CA ASP A 459 31.58 -37.33 -42.72
C ASP A 459 30.70 -37.08 -41.47
N PHE A 460 30.10 -38.14 -40.89
CA PHE A 460 29.27 -37.98 -39.73
C PHE A 460 30.08 -37.61 -38.49
N PRO A 461 29.65 -36.63 -37.68
CA PRO A 461 30.42 -36.15 -36.52
C PRO A 461 30.55 -37.24 -35.43
N VAL A 462 31.66 -37.20 -34.72
CA VAL A 462 31.88 -37.95 -33.49
C VAL A 462 30.89 -37.42 -32.42
N ILE A 463 30.17 -38.29 -31.76
CA ILE A 463 29.30 -37.95 -30.66
C ILE A 463 29.90 -38.40 -29.33
N TYR A 464 29.58 -37.69 -28.26
CA TYR A 464 29.98 -38.07 -26.91
C TYR A 464 28.80 -38.74 -26.22
N SER A 465 28.91 -40.05 -25.92
CA SER A 465 27.83 -40.84 -25.35
C SER A 465 28.33 -42.09 -24.67
N ASP A 466 27.45 -42.88 -24.06
CA ASP A 466 27.75 -44.18 -23.47
C ASP A 466 27.56 -45.30 -24.50
N HIS A 467 28.63 -46.01 -24.79
CA HIS A 467 28.67 -47.08 -25.81
C HIS A 467 27.67 -48.20 -25.50
N GLY A 468 27.64 -48.69 -24.24
CA GLY A 468 26.78 -49.79 -23.83
C GLY A 468 25.31 -49.42 -23.91
N SER A 469 24.95 -48.21 -23.49
CA SER A 469 23.58 -47.69 -23.57
C SER A 469 23.11 -47.57 -25.03
N LEU A 470 23.98 -47.09 -25.93
CA LEU A 470 23.63 -46.98 -27.35
C LEU A 470 23.46 -48.34 -28.00
N GLN A 471 24.36 -49.27 -27.72
CA GLN A 471 24.21 -50.65 -28.22
C GLN A 471 22.90 -51.27 -27.76
N GLN A 472 22.54 -51.11 -26.49
CA GLN A 472 21.29 -51.63 -25.93
C GLN A 472 20.05 -50.96 -26.56
N ILE A 473 20.07 -49.64 -26.76
CA ILE A 473 18.98 -48.90 -27.41
C ILE A 473 18.75 -49.46 -28.81
N PHE A 474 19.80 -49.52 -29.64
CA PHE A 474 19.67 -49.89 -31.04
C PHE A 474 19.41 -51.39 -31.21
N PHE A 475 20.00 -52.24 -30.39
CA PHE A 475 19.71 -53.67 -30.39
C PHE A 475 18.23 -53.94 -30.11
N ASN A 476 17.66 -53.35 -29.06
CA ASN A 476 16.26 -53.54 -28.71
C ASN A 476 15.30 -52.95 -29.77
N LEU A 477 15.62 -51.81 -30.37
CA LEU A 477 14.79 -51.23 -31.44
C LEU A 477 14.79 -52.08 -32.70
N ILE A 478 15.99 -52.55 -33.13
CA ILE A 478 16.14 -53.39 -34.32
C ILE A 478 15.49 -54.76 -34.08
N ASN A 479 15.66 -55.37 -32.92
CA ASN A 479 15.03 -56.65 -32.56
C ASN A 479 13.50 -56.52 -32.52
N ASN A 480 12.96 -55.43 -31.96
CA ASN A 480 11.51 -55.15 -32.01
C ASN A 480 11.00 -55.02 -33.43
N SER A 481 11.76 -54.39 -34.34
CA SER A 481 11.45 -54.29 -35.74
C SER A 481 11.44 -55.65 -36.42
N PHE A 482 12.43 -56.54 -36.16
CA PHE A 482 12.44 -57.90 -36.68
C PHE A 482 11.25 -58.70 -36.20
N GLN A 483 10.86 -58.57 -34.97
CA GLN A 483 9.70 -59.25 -34.40
C GLN A 483 8.37 -58.73 -34.96
N ALA A 484 8.34 -57.50 -35.50
CA ALA A 484 7.14 -56.92 -36.17
C ALA A 484 6.99 -57.38 -37.62
N MET A 485 8.10 -57.87 -38.24
CA MET A 485 8.17 -58.42 -39.60
C MET A 485 8.14 -59.95 -39.52
N ASN A 486 7.02 -60.64 -39.91
CA ASN A 486 6.87 -62.09 -39.72
C ASN A 486 7.77 -62.89 -40.66
N GLU A 487 7.68 -62.78 -41.96
CA GLU A 487 8.52 -63.48 -42.95
C GLU A 487 8.86 -62.51 -44.10
N GLY A 488 10.12 -62.05 -44.09
CA GLY A 488 10.57 -61.05 -45.03
C GLY A 488 10.17 -59.61 -44.67
N GLY A 489 10.92 -58.67 -45.13
CA GLY A 489 10.67 -57.26 -44.88
C GLY A 489 11.89 -56.38 -45.14
N ARG A 490 11.74 -55.11 -44.86
CA ARG A 490 12.81 -54.13 -45.04
C ARG A 490 12.99 -53.32 -43.77
N LEU A 491 14.24 -53.24 -43.31
CA LEU A 491 14.68 -52.36 -42.23
C LEU A 491 15.61 -51.28 -42.80
N ASP A 492 15.19 -50.05 -42.67
CA ASP A 492 16.02 -48.88 -43.00
C ASP A 492 16.53 -48.23 -41.72
N VAL A 493 17.87 -48.07 -41.62
CA VAL A 493 18.55 -47.36 -40.53
C VAL A 493 19.13 -46.09 -41.11
N LEU A 494 18.58 -44.96 -40.74
CA LEU A 494 18.98 -43.63 -41.20
C LEU A 494 19.62 -42.87 -40.04
N VAL A 495 20.82 -42.34 -40.24
CA VAL A 495 21.50 -41.47 -39.27
C VAL A 495 21.69 -40.08 -39.92
N ALA A 496 21.16 -39.06 -39.32
CA ALA A 496 21.22 -37.69 -39.83
C ALA A 496 21.53 -36.67 -38.73
N LYS A 497 22.17 -35.59 -39.10
CA LYS A 497 22.33 -34.43 -38.22
C LYS A 497 21.00 -33.68 -38.20
N LYS A 498 20.37 -33.54 -37.03
CA LYS A 498 19.10 -32.83 -36.88
C LYS A 498 19.32 -31.32 -36.83
N ASP A 499 20.31 -30.88 -36.08
CA ASP A 499 20.78 -29.49 -35.95
C ASP A 499 22.24 -29.48 -35.45
N GLU A 500 22.75 -28.29 -35.08
CA GLU A 500 24.13 -28.13 -34.61
C GLU A 500 24.41 -28.85 -33.26
N ARG A 501 23.39 -29.21 -32.51
CA ARG A 501 23.51 -29.82 -31.18
C ARG A 501 23.06 -31.25 -31.11
N TYR A 502 22.24 -31.70 -32.03
CA TYR A 502 21.58 -33.01 -31.96
C TYR A 502 21.73 -33.80 -33.27
N ILE A 503 21.86 -35.11 -33.10
CA ILE A 503 21.70 -36.09 -34.16
C ILE A 503 20.36 -36.82 -34.04
N ALA A 504 19.88 -37.40 -35.12
CA ALA A 504 18.70 -38.25 -35.16
C ALA A 504 19.07 -39.59 -35.80
N VAL A 505 18.74 -40.70 -35.11
CA VAL A 505 18.85 -42.05 -35.62
C VAL A 505 17.43 -42.61 -35.78
N SER A 506 17.02 -42.85 -37.00
CA SER A 506 15.70 -43.39 -37.36
C SER A 506 15.80 -44.84 -37.80
N ILE A 507 15.03 -45.70 -37.14
CA ILE A 507 14.92 -47.11 -37.47
C ILE A 507 13.50 -47.32 -37.97
N LYS A 508 13.37 -47.64 -39.27
CA LYS A 508 12.08 -47.83 -39.96
C LYS A 508 11.97 -49.29 -40.39
N ASP A 509 10.89 -49.94 -39.97
CA ASP A 509 10.52 -51.31 -40.40
C ASP A 509 9.31 -51.25 -41.32
N SER A 510 9.14 -52.34 -42.10
CA SER A 510 7.97 -52.61 -42.93
C SER A 510 6.99 -53.60 -42.27
N GLY A 511 6.94 -53.64 -40.94
CA GLY A 511 6.17 -54.59 -40.17
C GLY A 511 4.68 -54.27 -40.07
N CYS A 512 3.99 -54.88 -39.12
CA CYS A 512 2.54 -54.76 -38.91
C CYS A 512 2.09 -53.35 -38.47
N GLY A 513 3.00 -52.51 -38.02
CA GLY A 513 2.69 -51.18 -37.49
C GLY A 513 2.03 -51.19 -36.10
N ILE A 514 1.77 -49.98 -35.57
CA ILE A 514 1.25 -49.72 -34.22
C ILE A 514 0.02 -48.82 -34.31
N SER A 515 -1.04 -49.17 -33.60
CA SER A 515 -2.27 -48.33 -33.56
C SER A 515 -2.01 -46.95 -32.90
N GLN A 516 -2.81 -45.94 -33.25
CA GLN A 516 -2.70 -44.62 -32.65
C GLN A 516 -2.93 -44.62 -31.12
N GLU A 517 -3.75 -45.56 -30.65
CA GLU A 517 -4.08 -45.73 -29.25
C GLU A 517 -2.90 -46.30 -28.48
N ASP A 518 -2.27 -47.35 -29.03
CA ASP A 518 -1.12 -48.02 -28.45
C ASP A 518 0.14 -47.13 -28.43
N GLN A 519 0.34 -46.30 -29.47
CA GLN A 519 1.48 -45.38 -29.55
C GLN A 519 1.62 -44.47 -28.34
N LYS A 520 0.54 -44.19 -27.59
CA LYS A 520 0.57 -43.39 -26.37
C LYS A 520 1.17 -44.14 -25.20
N ASN A 521 1.05 -45.45 -25.20
CA ASN A 521 1.35 -46.31 -24.04
C ASN A 521 2.57 -47.21 -24.26
N ILE A 522 3.13 -47.30 -25.49
CA ILE A 522 4.24 -48.22 -25.82
C ILE A 522 5.51 -48.02 -24.98
N PHE A 523 5.68 -46.87 -24.37
CA PHE A 523 6.83 -46.58 -23.49
C PHE A 523 6.51 -46.84 -22.00
N GLU A 524 5.29 -47.26 -21.66
CA GLU A 524 4.94 -47.64 -20.29
C GLU A 524 5.49 -49.02 -19.97
N PRO A 525 6.03 -49.24 -18.77
CA PRO A 525 6.53 -50.56 -18.34
C PRO A 525 5.43 -51.61 -18.38
N PHE A 526 5.77 -52.82 -18.85
CA PHE A 526 4.89 -53.98 -19.00
C PHE A 526 3.80 -53.84 -20.07
N PHE A 527 3.75 -52.75 -20.81
CA PHE A 527 2.83 -52.61 -21.93
C PHE A 527 3.31 -53.46 -23.13
N THR A 528 2.49 -54.39 -23.58
CA THR A 528 2.78 -55.23 -24.75
C THR A 528 1.48 -55.61 -25.50
N THR A 529 1.53 -55.56 -26.80
CA THR A 529 0.49 -56.11 -27.69
C THR A 529 0.79 -57.58 -28.10
N LYS A 530 1.91 -58.14 -27.64
CA LYS A 530 2.41 -59.48 -28.02
C LYS A 530 2.30 -60.50 -26.86
N THR A 531 1.22 -60.46 -26.08
CA THR A 531 1.01 -61.35 -24.91
C THR A 531 1.08 -62.84 -25.23
N MET A 532 0.62 -63.28 -26.39
CA MET A 532 0.67 -64.69 -26.82
C MET A 532 2.03 -65.14 -27.42
N LYS A 533 2.94 -64.20 -27.71
CA LYS A 533 4.27 -64.45 -28.29
C LYS A 533 5.45 -64.18 -27.34
N GLY A 534 5.16 -64.06 -26.04
CA GLY A 534 6.21 -63.90 -25.03
C GLY A 534 6.83 -62.48 -24.90
N GLY A 535 6.08 -61.45 -25.32
CA GLY A 535 6.54 -60.07 -25.15
C GLY A 535 6.52 -59.60 -23.69
N THR A 536 7.65 -59.20 -23.12
CA THR A 536 7.79 -58.76 -21.72
C THR A 536 7.25 -57.37 -21.46
N GLY A 537 7.03 -56.56 -22.50
CA GLY A 537 6.61 -55.14 -22.38
C GLY A 537 7.64 -54.21 -21.73
N LEU A 538 8.87 -54.71 -21.50
CA LEU A 538 9.94 -53.92 -20.83
C LEU A 538 10.90 -53.24 -21.82
N GLY A 539 11.04 -53.74 -23.05
CA GLY A 539 12.05 -53.27 -24.00
C GLY A 539 11.97 -51.78 -24.33
N LEU A 540 10.79 -51.30 -24.69
CA LEU A 540 10.59 -49.86 -25.07
C LEU A 540 10.66 -48.92 -23.86
N SER A 541 10.23 -49.37 -22.68
CA SER A 541 10.35 -48.56 -21.44
C SER A 541 11.81 -48.40 -21.00
N ILE A 542 12.62 -49.47 -21.17
CA ILE A 542 14.08 -49.43 -20.93
C ILE A 542 14.75 -48.43 -21.89
N ILE A 543 14.43 -48.54 -23.19
CA ILE A 543 14.97 -47.61 -24.20
C ILE A 543 14.60 -46.15 -23.85
N HIS A 544 13.35 -45.88 -23.50
CA HIS A 544 12.93 -44.55 -23.11
C HIS A 544 13.72 -44.03 -21.91
N GLY A 545 13.98 -44.86 -20.90
CA GLY A 545 14.81 -44.52 -19.74
C GLY A 545 16.28 -44.23 -20.12
N LEU A 546 16.89 -45.09 -20.95
CA LEU A 546 18.27 -44.92 -21.43
C LEU A 546 18.43 -43.64 -22.28
N VAL A 547 17.52 -43.41 -23.21
CA VAL A 547 17.56 -42.21 -24.07
C VAL A 547 17.45 -40.93 -23.24
N ARG A 548 16.55 -40.88 -22.23
CA ARG A 548 16.46 -39.76 -21.32
C ARG A 548 17.71 -39.57 -20.47
N LYS A 549 18.33 -40.65 -20.02
CA LYS A 549 19.59 -40.64 -19.25
C LYS A 549 20.73 -40.03 -20.09
N LEU A 550 20.74 -40.32 -21.40
CA LEU A 550 21.67 -39.72 -22.36
C LEU A 550 21.24 -38.30 -22.81
N LYS A 551 20.29 -37.65 -22.11
CA LYS A 551 19.74 -36.31 -22.46
C LYS A 551 19.16 -36.23 -23.87
N GLY A 552 18.71 -37.37 -24.41
CA GLY A 552 18.06 -37.49 -25.70
C GLY A 552 16.51 -37.53 -25.61
N ASN A 553 15.91 -37.75 -26.75
CA ASN A 553 14.47 -37.98 -26.90
C ASN A 553 14.20 -39.11 -27.89
N ILE A 554 13.14 -39.90 -27.65
CA ILE A 554 12.66 -40.91 -28.58
C ILE A 554 11.22 -40.61 -28.99
N SER A 555 10.94 -40.79 -30.26
CA SER A 555 9.60 -40.62 -30.83
C SER A 555 9.27 -41.81 -31.75
N VAL A 556 7.98 -42.06 -31.96
CA VAL A 556 7.48 -43.09 -32.86
C VAL A 556 6.50 -42.47 -33.84
N SER A 557 6.53 -42.92 -35.09
CA SER A 557 5.55 -42.65 -36.11
C SER A 557 5.18 -43.97 -36.80
N SER A 558 3.95 -44.38 -36.73
CA SER A 558 3.51 -45.69 -37.26
C SER A 558 2.07 -45.66 -37.74
N LYS A 559 1.78 -46.51 -38.70
CA LYS A 559 0.43 -46.79 -39.17
C LYS A 559 0.26 -48.28 -39.38
N ILE A 560 -0.88 -48.83 -38.98
CA ILE A 560 -1.18 -50.28 -39.12
C ILE A 560 -1.03 -50.69 -40.55
N GLY A 561 -0.23 -51.75 -40.81
CA GLY A 561 0.08 -52.31 -42.10
C GLY A 561 1.16 -51.59 -42.93
N GLU A 562 1.66 -50.44 -42.46
CA GLU A 562 2.70 -49.66 -43.14
C GLU A 562 4.05 -49.63 -42.38
N GLY A 563 4.13 -50.35 -41.26
CA GLY A 563 5.33 -50.43 -40.41
C GLY A 563 5.45 -49.34 -39.36
N ALA A 564 6.57 -49.25 -38.70
CA ALA A 564 6.87 -48.25 -37.69
C ALA A 564 8.24 -47.59 -37.93
N THR A 565 8.36 -46.34 -37.52
CA THR A 565 9.62 -45.56 -37.50
C THR A 565 9.86 -45.06 -36.09
N PHE A 566 10.91 -45.54 -35.46
CA PHE A 566 11.40 -45.04 -34.17
C PHE A 566 12.56 -44.10 -34.43
N THR A 567 12.46 -42.87 -33.91
CA THR A 567 13.51 -41.86 -34.06
C THR A 567 14.10 -41.52 -32.69
N VAL A 568 15.37 -41.80 -32.51
CA VAL A 568 16.15 -41.45 -31.31
C VAL A 568 16.94 -40.19 -31.62
N THR A 569 16.72 -39.14 -30.86
CA THR A 569 17.47 -37.89 -30.94
C THR A 569 18.46 -37.82 -29.79
N LEU A 570 19.75 -37.61 -30.07
CA LEU A 570 20.83 -37.59 -29.07
C LEU A 570 21.67 -36.33 -29.22
N PRO A 571 22.21 -35.77 -28.12
CA PRO A 571 23.11 -34.64 -28.18
C PRO A 571 24.48 -35.05 -28.76
N ILE A 572 25.11 -34.19 -29.55
CA ILE A 572 26.45 -34.39 -30.09
C ILE A 572 27.49 -34.31 -28.97
N LYS A 573 27.29 -33.38 -28.01
CA LYS A 573 28.12 -33.18 -26.84
C LYS A 573 27.27 -33.09 -25.58
N HIS A 574 27.72 -33.64 -24.45
CA HIS A 574 27.07 -33.37 -23.17
C HIS A 574 27.51 -32.02 -22.59
N GLU A 575 26.59 -31.29 -21.95
CA GLU A 575 26.94 -30.08 -21.18
C GLU A 575 27.83 -30.51 -19.99
N GLY A 576 29.11 -30.22 -20.08
CA GLY A 576 30.12 -30.58 -19.08
C GLY A 576 31.50 -30.88 -19.66
N ASP A 577 31.61 -31.05 -20.98
CA ASP A 577 32.88 -31.27 -21.69
C ASP A 577 33.34 -30.01 -22.44
N ILE A 578 33.58 -28.92 -21.68
CA ILE A 578 34.38 -27.78 -22.14
C ILE A 578 35.52 -27.59 -21.16
#